data_360a1a790a6326b2371a20c12afb406f
#
_entry.id   360a1a790a6326b2371a20c12afb406f
#
_cell.length_a   1.000
_cell.length_b   1.000
_cell.length_c   1.000
_cell.angle_alpha   90.00
_cell.angle_beta   90.00
_cell.angle_gamma   90.00
#
_symmetry.space_group_name_H-M   'P 1'
#
loop_
_entity.id
_entity.type
_entity.pdbx_description
1 polymer ?
#
loop_
_entity_poly.entity_id
_entity_poly.type
_entity_poly.pdbx_seq_one_letter_code
_entity_poly.pdbx_strand_id
1 'polypeptide(L)'
;ESNPGFAMARSSMALADYQLGNMEESEKELKNLIRRYPTFADARAALTALDWSKGMSGEAESNWIAVTELDSRYADEEWLINVRRWPQKPTKDLMKFIALK
;
A
#
# COMPACT_ATOMS: atom_id res chain seq x y z
N GLU A 1 6.48 -15.24 -13.55
CA GLU A 1 7.11 -14.03 -14.05
C GLU A 1 7.48 -13.09 -12.90
N SER A 2 8.73 -13.00 -12.55
CA SER A 2 9.14 -12.12 -11.46
C SER A 2 9.89 -10.92 -12.04
N ASN A 3 9.12 -9.89 -12.38
CA ASN A 3 9.66 -8.65 -12.89
C ASN A 3 9.34 -7.54 -11.89
N PRO A 4 10.32 -7.16 -11.04
CA PRO A 4 10.05 -6.14 -10.02
C PRO A 4 9.60 -4.81 -10.61
N GLY A 5 10.11 -4.45 -11.78
CA GLY A 5 9.69 -3.22 -12.43
C GLY A 5 8.23 -3.26 -12.84
N PHE A 6 7.77 -4.43 -13.31
CA PHE A 6 6.38 -4.59 -13.68
C PHE A 6 5.46 -4.45 -12.46
N ALA A 7 5.80 -5.14 -11.37
CA ALA A 7 4.98 -5.06 -10.15
C ALA A 7 4.96 -3.65 -9.60
N MET A 8 6.11 -2.98 -9.62
CA MET A 8 6.19 -1.61 -9.11
C MET A 8 5.36 -0.65 -9.95
N ALA A 9 5.37 -0.82 -11.27
CA ALA A 9 4.57 0.03 -12.15
C ALA A 9 3.07 -0.17 -11.88
N ARG A 10 2.65 -1.42 -11.69
CA ARG A 10 1.26 -1.72 -11.40
C ARG A 10 0.85 -1.15 -10.04
N SER A 11 1.73 -1.23 -9.06
CA SER A 11 1.46 -0.66 -7.75
C SER A 11 1.29 0.85 -7.84
N SER A 12 2.15 1.50 -8.62
CA SER A 12 2.05 2.95 -8.82
C SER A 12 0.74 3.33 -9.48
N MET A 13 0.26 2.55 -10.43
CA MET A 13 -1.04 2.80 -11.06
C MET A 13 -2.18 2.65 -10.07
N ALA A 14 -2.11 1.63 -9.20
CA ALA A 14 -3.13 1.43 -8.19
C ALA A 14 -3.14 2.59 -7.20
N LEU A 15 -1.96 3.10 -6.85
CA LEU A 15 -1.87 4.26 -5.96
C LEU A 15 -2.43 5.51 -6.61
N ALA A 16 -2.24 5.67 -7.92
CA ALA A 16 -2.84 6.78 -8.65
C ALA A 16 -4.36 6.70 -8.61
N ASP A 17 -4.91 5.50 -8.79
CA ASP A 17 -6.35 5.30 -8.66
C ASP A 17 -6.84 5.66 -7.25
N TYR A 18 -6.08 5.27 -6.25
CA TYR A 18 -6.38 5.60 -4.86
C TYR A 18 -6.48 7.12 -4.70
N GLN A 19 -5.47 7.83 -5.21
CA GLN A 19 -5.42 9.29 -5.10
C GLN A 19 -6.63 9.95 -5.76
N LEU A 20 -7.10 9.37 -6.87
CA LEU A 20 -8.21 9.91 -7.63
C LEU A 20 -9.57 9.49 -7.05
N GLY A 21 -9.57 8.64 -6.04
CA GLY A 21 -10.83 8.17 -5.45
C GLY A 21 -11.40 6.92 -6.09
N ASN A 22 -10.70 6.34 -7.05
CA ASN A 22 -11.12 5.09 -7.70
C ASN A 22 -10.73 3.91 -6.82
N MET A 23 -11.39 3.81 -5.66
CA MET A 23 -10.96 2.90 -4.62
C MET A 23 -11.17 1.43 -4.98
N GLU A 24 -12.24 1.13 -5.69
CA GLU A 24 -12.51 -0.27 -6.08
C GLU A 24 -11.46 -0.78 -7.05
N GLU A 25 -11.08 0.04 -8.03
CA GLU A 25 -10.03 -0.34 -8.97
C GLU A 25 -8.69 -0.50 -8.28
N SER A 26 -8.39 0.44 -7.37
CA SER A 26 -7.15 0.37 -6.62
C SER A 26 -7.09 -0.92 -5.80
N GLU A 27 -8.15 -1.22 -5.08
CA GLU A 27 -8.19 -2.42 -4.25
C GLU A 27 -8.03 -3.69 -5.07
N LYS A 28 -8.73 -3.76 -6.19
CA LYS A 28 -8.67 -4.93 -7.06
C LYS A 28 -7.25 -5.17 -7.56
N GLU A 29 -6.61 -4.11 -8.02
CA GLU A 29 -5.25 -4.22 -8.55
C GLU A 29 -4.26 -4.62 -7.46
N LEU A 30 -4.38 -4.00 -6.27
CA LEU A 30 -3.48 -4.31 -5.18
C LEU A 30 -3.64 -5.74 -4.69
N LYS A 31 -4.88 -6.22 -4.60
CA LYS A 31 -5.12 -7.61 -4.20
C LYS A 31 -4.56 -8.59 -5.21
N ASN A 32 -4.68 -8.27 -6.50
CA ASN A 32 -4.08 -9.12 -7.54
C ASN A 32 -2.58 -9.16 -7.39
N LEU A 33 -1.97 -8.02 -7.07
CA LEU A 33 -0.52 -7.95 -6.91
C LEU A 33 -0.02 -8.80 -5.75
N ILE A 34 -0.69 -8.74 -4.59
CA ILE A 34 -0.20 -9.53 -3.45
C ILE A 34 -0.53 -11.02 -3.63
N ARG A 35 -1.55 -11.34 -4.42
CA ARG A 35 -1.79 -12.75 -4.73
C ARG A 35 -0.66 -13.32 -5.57
N ARG A 36 -0.18 -12.54 -6.52
CA ARG A 36 0.89 -12.97 -7.41
C ARG A 36 2.26 -12.81 -6.78
N TYR A 37 2.45 -11.75 -6.00
CA TYR A 37 3.73 -11.45 -5.36
C TYR A 37 3.49 -11.21 -3.87
N PRO A 38 3.36 -12.29 -3.08
CA PRO A 38 2.94 -12.14 -1.67
C PRO A 38 3.92 -11.34 -0.80
N THR A 39 5.19 -11.27 -1.19
CA THR A 39 6.19 -10.53 -0.44
C THR A 39 6.47 -9.15 -0.99
N PHE A 40 5.60 -8.65 -1.87
CA PHE A 40 5.77 -7.32 -2.43
C PHE A 40 5.23 -6.28 -1.44
N ALA A 41 6.15 -5.67 -0.69
CA ALA A 41 5.79 -4.81 0.43
C ALA A 41 4.99 -3.58 0.01
N ASP A 42 5.29 -3.01 -1.18
CA ASP A 42 4.62 -1.78 -1.61
C ASP A 42 3.12 -1.96 -1.70
N ALA A 43 2.67 -3.05 -2.34
CA ALA A 43 1.25 -3.31 -2.48
C ALA A 43 0.59 -3.63 -1.14
N ARG A 44 1.31 -4.33 -0.26
CA ARG A 44 0.75 -4.61 1.06
C ARG A 44 0.60 -3.35 1.90
N ALA A 45 1.56 -2.43 1.80
CA ALA A 45 1.46 -1.15 2.51
C ALA A 45 0.30 -0.33 1.97
N ALA A 46 0.13 -0.30 0.65
CA ALA A 46 -0.97 0.43 0.04
C ALA A 46 -2.32 -0.16 0.46
N LEU A 47 -2.41 -1.50 0.53
CA LEU A 47 -3.63 -2.15 1.00
C LEU A 47 -3.91 -1.86 2.47
N THR A 48 -2.85 -1.74 3.29
CA THR A 48 -3.03 -1.34 4.67
C THR A 48 -3.77 -0.01 4.76
N ALA A 49 -3.30 0.98 4.01
CA ALA A 49 -3.92 2.30 3.99
C ALA A 49 -5.36 2.22 3.48
N LEU A 50 -5.57 1.48 2.41
CA LEU A 50 -6.88 1.36 1.78
C LEU A 50 -7.87 0.66 2.70
N ASP A 51 -7.46 -0.46 3.30
CA ASP A 51 -8.32 -1.20 4.22
C ASP A 51 -8.70 -0.34 5.41
N TRP A 52 -7.73 0.39 5.97
CA TRP A 52 -8.02 1.28 7.08
C TRP A 52 -9.01 2.36 6.68
N SER A 53 -8.86 2.92 5.48
CA SER A 53 -9.75 3.98 5.01
C SER A 53 -11.19 3.49 4.83
N LYS A 54 -11.36 2.17 4.64
CA LYS A 54 -12.67 1.56 4.51
C LYS A 54 -13.22 1.06 5.85
N GLY A 55 -12.47 1.25 6.93
CA GLY A 55 -12.90 0.76 8.24
C GLY A 55 -12.61 -0.70 8.49
N MET A 56 -11.82 -1.33 7.64
CA MET A 56 -11.49 -2.75 7.75
C MET A 56 -10.21 -2.92 8.55
N SER A 57 -10.32 -2.73 9.86
CA SER A 57 -9.15 -2.68 10.75
C SER A 57 -8.39 -3.99 10.80
N GLY A 58 -9.10 -5.12 10.78
CA GLY A 58 -8.45 -6.42 10.85
C GLY A 58 -7.56 -6.69 9.66
N GLU A 59 -8.07 -6.40 8.46
CA GLU A 59 -7.31 -6.57 7.25
C GLU A 59 -6.12 -5.61 7.20
N ALA A 60 -6.32 -4.37 7.65
CA ALA A 60 -5.24 -3.40 7.71
C ALA A 60 -4.12 -3.88 8.61
N GLU A 61 -4.46 -4.37 9.80
CA GLU A 61 -3.46 -4.91 10.72
C GLU A 61 -2.70 -6.08 10.13
N SER A 62 -3.41 -6.98 9.49
CA SER A 62 -2.80 -8.17 8.91
C SER A 62 -1.78 -7.79 7.84
N ASN A 63 -2.16 -6.88 6.94
CA ASN A 63 -1.24 -6.43 5.91
C ASN A 63 -0.06 -5.67 6.50
N TRP A 64 -0.31 -4.86 7.54
CA TRP A 64 0.76 -4.08 8.15
C TRP A 64 1.81 -4.94 8.84
N ILE A 65 1.36 -6.01 9.50
CA ILE A 65 2.31 -6.94 10.11
C ILE A 65 3.25 -7.49 9.05
N ALA A 66 2.70 -7.89 7.90
CA ALA A 66 3.54 -8.37 6.80
C ALA A 66 4.52 -7.30 6.32
N VAL A 67 4.06 -6.05 6.21
CA VAL A 67 4.93 -4.96 5.75
C VAL A 67 6.11 -4.77 6.70
N THR A 68 5.84 -4.74 8.01
CA THR A 68 6.91 -4.48 8.98
C THR A 68 7.98 -5.57 8.94
N GLU A 69 7.58 -6.79 8.62
CA GLU A 69 8.54 -7.89 8.48
C GLU A 69 9.31 -7.81 7.17
N LEU A 70 8.67 -7.29 6.13
CA LEU A 70 9.30 -7.23 4.81
C LEU A 70 10.19 -6.00 4.64
N ASP A 71 9.72 -4.83 5.09
CA ASP A 71 10.45 -3.58 4.85
C ASP A 71 9.91 -2.48 5.76
N SER A 72 10.65 -2.21 6.84
CA SER A 72 10.22 -1.25 7.84
C SER A 72 10.24 0.20 7.36
N ARG A 73 10.85 0.47 6.19
CA ARG A 73 10.91 1.84 5.67
C ARG A 73 9.53 2.39 5.32
N TYR A 74 8.54 1.51 5.12
CA TYR A 74 7.18 1.95 4.80
C TYR A 74 6.50 2.70 5.94
N ALA A 75 7.10 2.72 7.13
CA ALA A 75 6.59 3.53 8.23
C ALA A 75 7.06 4.98 8.18
N ASP A 76 7.96 5.32 7.28
CA ASP A 76 8.58 6.65 7.19
C ASP A 76 7.90 7.45 6.09
N GLU A 77 7.18 8.50 6.52
CA GLU A 77 6.42 9.33 5.58
C GLU A 77 7.31 9.98 4.53
N GLU A 78 8.46 10.50 4.95
CA GLU A 78 9.35 11.18 4.01
C GLU A 78 9.90 10.20 2.97
N TRP A 79 10.20 8.99 3.40
CA TRP A 79 10.68 7.98 2.48
C TRP A 79 9.59 7.62 1.45
N LEU A 80 8.35 7.50 1.89
CA LEU A 80 7.24 7.20 0.98
C LEU A 80 7.09 8.29 -0.07
N ILE A 81 7.15 9.54 0.34
CA ILE A 81 6.95 10.66 -0.58
C ILE A 81 8.14 10.86 -1.49
N ASN A 82 9.35 10.85 -0.93
CA ASN A 82 10.54 11.25 -1.67
C ASN A 82 11.20 10.12 -2.43
N VAL A 83 11.12 8.90 -1.92
CA VAL A 83 11.77 7.75 -2.55
C VAL A 83 10.76 6.93 -3.33
N ARG A 84 9.66 6.53 -2.68
CA ARG A 84 8.65 5.72 -3.34
C ARG A 84 7.69 6.53 -4.20
N ARG A 85 7.66 7.84 -4.00
CA ARG A 85 6.82 8.75 -4.77
C ARG A 85 5.33 8.42 -4.63
N TRP A 86 4.94 8.03 -3.44
CA TRP A 86 3.53 7.76 -3.18
C TRP A 86 2.72 9.04 -3.28
N PRO A 87 1.50 8.99 -3.82
CA PRO A 87 0.59 10.14 -3.79
C PRO A 87 0.19 10.48 -2.36
N GLN A 88 -0.34 11.68 -2.19
CA GLN A 88 -0.59 12.23 -0.86
C GLN A 88 -1.65 11.47 -0.07
N LYS A 89 -2.75 11.09 -0.73
CA LYS A 89 -3.87 10.50 -0.01
C LYS A 89 -3.54 9.14 0.61
N PRO A 90 -2.99 8.18 -0.13
CA PRO A 90 -2.60 6.92 0.51
C PRO A 90 -1.51 7.10 1.55
N THR A 91 -0.60 8.04 1.35
CA THR A 91 0.44 8.31 2.34
C THR A 91 -0.19 8.78 3.65
N LYS A 92 -1.10 9.75 3.57
CA LYS A 92 -1.74 10.28 4.77
C LYS A 92 -2.58 9.22 5.47
N ASP A 93 -3.29 8.42 4.72
CA ASP A 93 -4.11 7.37 5.31
C ASP A 93 -3.24 6.34 6.03
N LEU A 94 -2.10 5.97 5.45
CA LEU A 94 -1.19 5.04 6.10
C LEU A 94 -0.64 5.64 7.39
N MET A 95 -0.24 6.91 7.35
CA MET A 95 0.31 7.57 8.54
C MET A 95 -0.74 7.66 9.65
N LYS A 96 -2.00 7.91 9.29
CA LYS A 96 -3.07 7.94 10.29
C LYS A 96 -3.27 6.57 10.93
N PHE A 97 -3.21 5.53 10.13
CA PHE A 97 -3.31 4.17 10.66
C PHE A 97 -2.18 3.89 11.63
N ILE A 98 -0.95 4.22 11.25
CA ILE A 98 0.21 3.98 12.09
C ILE A 98 0.11 4.75 13.40
N ALA A 99 -0.41 5.98 13.35
CA ALA A 99 -0.52 6.82 14.54
C ALA A 99 -1.48 6.26 15.57
N LEU A 100 -2.39 5.38 15.16
CA LEU A 100 -3.34 4.76 16.08
C LEU A 100 -2.72 3.59 16.85
N LYS A 101 -1.52 3.19 16.48
CA LYS A 101 -0.88 2.03 17.11
C LYS A 101 -0.13 2.46 18.41
#